data_792c0770c64977bd8d8dc2042ac6707b
#
_entry.id   792c0770c64977bd8d8dc2042ac6707b
#
_cell.length_a   1.000
_cell.length_b   1.000
_cell.length_c   1.000
_cell.angle_alpha   90.00
_cell.angle_beta   90.00
_cell.angle_gamma   90.00
#
_symmetry.space_group_name_H-M   'P 1'
#
loop_
_entity.id
_entity.type
_entity.pdbx_description
1 polymer ?
#
loop_
_entity_poly.entity_id
_entity_poly.type
_entity_poly.pdbx_seq_one_letter_code
_entity_poly.pdbx_strand_id
1 'polypeptide(L)'
;MAKNRTEKSRYPSRYSPEGWVSASQYITELICEKKARTDKKELPIKFWEIKEWCKYYKYQITLANKLIKSHGEDVVIAALKDDRCWSTYSLRAPRLKQVIEEKEKEKVERPQNTEYNIKDSEEV
;
A
#
# COMPACT_ATOMS: atom_id res chain seq x y z
N MET A 1 -0.99 20.65 14.01
CA MET A 1 0.36 20.13 14.21
C MET A 1 0.39 18.65 13.85
N ALA A 2 1.40 18.21 13.08
CA ALA A 2 1.49 16.81 12.68
C ALA A 2 1.88 15.93 13.86
N LYS A 3 1.31 14.73 13.90
CA LYS A 3 1.68 13.75 14.91
C LYS A 3 3.03 13.12 14.59
N ASN A 4 3.71 12.65 15.59
CA ASN A 4 4.92 11.87 15.41
C ASN A 4 4.54 10.49 14.85
N ARG A 5 5.47 9.89 14.12
CA ARG A 5 5.31 8.53 13.63
C ARG A 5 5.14 7.56 14.80
N THR A 6 4.18 6.64 14.68
CA THR A 6 3.93 5.62 15.70
C THR A 6 3.89 4.25 15.04
N GLU A 7 3.79 3.18 15.85
CA GLU A 7 3.68 1.82 15.30
C GLU A 7 2.45 1.65 14.42
N LYS A 8 1.34 2.30 14.77
CA LYS A 8 0.10 2.18 14.01
C LYS A 8 0.02 3.16 12.85
N SER A 9 0.77 4.25 12.93
CA SER A 9 0.76 5.31 11.91
C SER A 9 2.18 5.55 11.44
N ARG A 10 2.70 4.62 10.64
CA ARG A 10 4.09 4.58 10.22
C ARG A 10 4.37 5.21 8.86
N TYR A 11 3.33 5.49 8.09
CA TYR A 11 3.51 5.94 6.71
C TYR A 11 3.14 7.40 6.56
N PRO A 12 3.92 8.14 5.75
CA PRO A 12 3.64 9.56 5.54
C PRO A 12 2.40 9.74 4.68
N SER A 13 1.60 10.75 5.00
CA SER A 13 0.39 11.04 4.24
C SER A 13 0.37 12.51 3.83
N ARG A 14 0.03 12.75 2.56
CA ARG A 14 -0.17 14.11 2.05
C ARG A 14 -1.59 14.59 2.24
N TYR A 15 -2.49 13.70 2.69
CA TYR A 15 -3.92 14.00 2.75
C TYR A 15 -4.46 14.07 4.17
N SER A 16 -3.73 13.55 5.13
CA SER A 16 -4.10 13.61 6.53
C SER A 16 -3.41 14.79 7.21
N PRO A 17 -4.15 15.65 7.91
CA PRO A 17 -3.53 16.76 8.65
C PRO A 17 -2.51 16.30 9.69
N GLU A 18 -2.61 15.04 10.14
CA GLU A 18 -1.69 14.51 11.13
C GLU A 18 -0.34 14.11 10.53
N GLY A 19 -0.27 13.95 9.21
CA GLY A 19 0.97 13.65 8.52
C GLY A 19 1.39 12.19 8.49
N TRP A 20 0.83 11.35 9.35
CA TRP A 20 1.17 9.94 9.44
C TRP A 20 -0.09 9.09 9.52
N VAL A 21 -0.10 7.98 8.80
CA VAL A 21 -1.29 7.11 8.72
C VAL A 21 -0.89 5.64 8.81
N SER A 22 -1.91 4.81 9.02
CA SER A 22 -1.71 3.36 9.06
C SER A 22 -1.37 2.80 7.68
N ALA A 23 -0.91 1.55 7.64
CA ALA A 23 -0.61 0.87 6.38
C ALA A 23 -1.84 0.79 5.49
N SER A 24 -3.00 0.43 6.04
CA SER A 24 -4.21 0.31 5.23
C SER A 24 -4.63 1.65 4.65
N GLN A 25 -4.51 2.73 5.41
CA GLN A 25 -4.84 4.05 4.89
C GLN A 25 -3.83 4.49 3.83
N TYR A 26 -2.54 4.24 4.06
CA TYR A 26 -1.51 4.59 3.10
C TYR A 26 -1.73 3.88 1.76
N ILE A 27 -2.02 2.58 1.81
CA ILE A 27 -2.31 1.79 0.61
C ILE A 27 -3.54 2.36 -0.11
N THR A 28 -4.58 2.69 0.66
CA THR A 28 -5.80 3.26 0.10
C THR A 28 -5.52 4.60 -0.56
N GLU A 29 -4.69 5.45 0.06
CA GLU A 29 -4.31 6.72 -0.53
C GLU A 29 -3.55 6.53 -1.84
N LEU A 30 -2.65 5.56 -1.90
CA LEU A 30 -1.91 5.27 -3.13
C LEU A 30 -2.85 4.88 -4.27
N ILE A 31 -3.82 4.00 -3.99
CA ILE A 31 -4.73 3.55 -5.04
C ILE A 31 -5.68 4.69 -5.47
N CYS A 32 -6.10 5.52 -4.52
CA CYS A 32 -6.93 6.68 -4.85
C CYS A 32 -6.18 7.70 -5.69
N GLU A 33 -4.88 7.89 -5.42
CA GLU A 33 -4.04 8.76 -6.25
C GLU A 33 -3.99 8.25 -7.70
N LYS A 34 -3.87 6.93 -7.86
CA LYS A 34 -3.84 6.35 -9.20
C LYS A 34 -5.16 6.56 -9.92
N LYS A 35 -6.26 6.41 -9.20
CA LYS A 35 -7.60 6.65 -9.77
C LYS A 35 -7.75 8.11 -10.17
N ALA A 36 -7.35 9.03 -9.29
CA ALA A 36 -7.45 10.45 -9.58
C ALA A 36 -6.62 10.84 -10.79
N ARG A 37 -5.42 10.28 -10.90
CA ARG A 37 -4.55 10.55 -12.05
C ARG A 37 -5.19 10.06 -13.35
N THR A 38 -5.79 8.87 -13.32
CA THR A 38 -6.49 8.31 -14.47
C THR A 38 -7.65 9.21 -14.89
N ASP A 39 -8.37 9.75 -13.91
CA ASP A 39 -9.52 10.62 -14.16
C ASP A 39 -9.12 12.09 -14.36
N LYS A 40 -7.83 12.39 -14.31
CA LYS A 40 -7.28 13.75 -14.43
C LYS A 40 -7.85 14.69 -13.37
N LYS A 41 -7.94 14.20 -12.14
CA LYS A 41 -8.45 14.95 -11.00
C LYS A 41 -7.37 15.04 -9.93
N GLU A 42 -7.51 16.02 -9.04
CA GLU A 42 -6.62 16.16 -7.90
C GLU A 42 -7.35 15.74 -6.64
N LEU A 43 -6.59 15.14 -5.71
CA LEU A 43 -7.15 14.75 -4.43
C LEU A 43 -6.86 15.84 -3.40
N PRO A 44 -7.90 16.46 -2.82
CA PRO A 44 -7.70 17.43 -1.77
C PRO A 44 -7.36 16.73 -0.45
N ILE A 45 -6.91 17.51 0.52
CA ILE A 45 -6.70 17.02 1.88
C ILE A 45 -8.02 16.46 2.40
N LYS A 46 -7.97 15.31 3.07
CA LYS A 46 -9.15 14.62 3.61
C LYS A 46 -10.17 14.28 2.53
N PHE A 47 -9.67 13.89 1.36
CA PHE A 47 -10.56 13.58 0.22
C PHE A 47 -11.62 12.54 0.56
N TRP A 48 -11.36 11.70 1.56
CA TRP A 48 -12.30 10.66 1.98
C TRP A 48 -13.57 11.22 2.61
N GLU A 49 -13.58 12.52 2.98
CA GLU A 49 -14.77 13.19 3.51
C GLU A 49 -15.64 13.78 2.40
N ILE A 50 -15.14 13.81 1.17
CA ILE A 50 -15.86 14.36 0.04
C ILE A 50 -16.79 13.29 -0.54
N LYS A 51 -18.02 13.68 -0.83
CA LYS A 51 -19.03 12.76 -1.32
C LYS A 51 -18.55 11.94 -2.51
N GLU A 52 -17.83 12.56 -3.43
CA GLU A 52 -17.33 11.92 -4.64
C GLU A 52 -16.38 10.76 -4.31
N TRP A 53 -15.59 10.88 -3.24
CA TRP A 53 -14.54 9.92 -2.92
C TRP A 53 -14.86 9.01 -1.75
N CYS A 54 -15.80 9.40 -0.90
CA CYS A 54 -16.08 8.71 0.36
C CYS A 54 -16.36 7.22 0.15
N LYS A 55 -17.25 6.91 -0.77
CA LYS A 55 -17.66 5.53 -1.03
C LYS A 55 -16.51 4.69 -1.58
N TYR A 56 -15.81 5.25 -2.54
CA TYR A 56 -14.66 4.58 -3.16
C TYR A 56 -13.57 4.32 -2.12
N TYR A 57 -13.28 5.32 -1.28
CA TYR A 57 -12.30 5.19 -0.21
C TYR A 57 -12.66 4.05 0.75
N LYS A 58 -13.91 4.03 1.21
CA LYS A 58 -14.37 2.99 2.15
C LYS A 58 -14.23 1.59 1.57
N TYR A 59 -14.56 1.45 0.30
CA TYR A 59 -14.43 0.17 -0.37
C TYR A 59 -12.96 -0.26 -0.46
N GLN A 60 -12.12 0.67 -0.88
CA GLN A 60 -10.70 0.35 -1.06
C GLN A 60 -10.00 0.05 0.27
N ILE A 61 -10.33 0.76 1.35
CA ILE A 61 -9.67 0.50 2.64
C ILE A 61 -10.05 -0.88 3.17
N THR A 62 -11.26 -1.32 2.90
CA THR A 62 -11.69 -2.68 3.26
C THR A 62 -10.82 -3.71 2.53
N LEU A 63 -10.60 -3.48 1.23
CA LEU A 63 -9.75 -4.36 0.44
C LEU A 63 -8.30 -4.30 0.90
N ALA A 64 -7.81 -3.11 1.26
CA ALA A 64 -6.46 -2.94 1.77
C ALA A 64 -6.23 -3.78 3.02
N ASN A 65 -7.18 -3.75 3.94
CA ASN A 65 -7.07 -4.56 5.16
C ASN A 65 -7.00 -6.04 4.85
N LYS A 66 -7.77 -6.51 3.88
CA LYS A 66 -7.73 -7.92 3.48
C LYS A 66 -6.40 -8.30 2.87
N LEU A 67 -5.87 -7.45 2.00
CA LEU A 67 -4.59 -7.72 1.35
C LEU A 67 -3.43 -7.73 2.35
N ILE A 68 -3.45 -6.81 3.31
CA ILE A 68 -2.43 -6.76 4.34
C ILE A 68 -2.46 -8.05 5.17
N LYS A 69 -3.65 -8.49 5.54
CA LYS A 69 -3.82 -9.70 6.32
C LYS A 69 -3.33 -10.93 5.58
N SER A 70 -3.54 -10.97 4.27
CA SER A 70 -3.19 -12.14 3.45
C SER A 70 -1.74 -12.16 3.01
N HIS A 71 -1.16 -10.99 2.70
CA HIS A 71 0.15 -10.92 2.05
C HIS A 71 1.19 -10.09 2.79
N GLY A 72 0.77 -9.22 3.71
CA GLY A 72 1.67 -8.32 4.40
C GLY A 72 1.72 -6.94 3.74
N GLU A 73 1.86 -5.90 4.56
CA GLU A 73 1.82 -4.52 4.07
C GLU A 73 2.99 -4.19 3.13
N ASP A 74 4.17 -4.71 3.42
CA ASP A 74 5.35 -4.42 2.62
C ASP A 74 5.21 -4.95 1.19
N VAL A 75 4.65 -6.15 1.04
CA VAL A 75 4.44 -6.75 -0.27
C VAL A 75 3.40 -5.97 -1.07
N VAL A 76 2.30 -5.59 -0.44
CA VAL A 76 1.23 -4.84 -1.11
C VAL A 76 1.73 -3.47 -1.55
N ILE A 77 2.47 -2.78 -0.70
CA ILE A 77 3.02 -1.47 -1.03
C ILE A 77 4.02 -1.58 -2.19
N ALA A 78 4.89 -2.58 -2.14
CA ALA A 78 5.87 -2.79 -3.22
C ALA A 78 5.17 -3.05 -4.56
N ALA A 79 4.09 -3.84 -4.53
CA ALA A 79 3.32 -4.11 -5.74
C ALA A 79 2.67 -2.85 -6.30
N LEU A 80 2.13 -2.00 -5.44
CA LEU A 80 1.50 -0.76 -5.89
C LEU A 80 2.51 0.20 -6.50
N LYS A 81 3.76 0.14 -6.07
CA LYS A 81 4.83 1.01 -6.59
C LYS A 81 5.53 0.40 -7.81
N ASP A 82 5.18 -0.82 -8.18
CA ASP A 82 5.73 -1.47 -9.36
C ASP A 82 5.17 -0.82 -10.62
N ASP A 83 6.03 -0.66 -11.64
CA ASP A 83 5.64 -0.01 -12.91
C ASP A 83 4.46 -0.73 -13.57
N ARG A 84 4.34 -2.03 -13.38
CA ARG A 84 3.24 -2.81 -13.97
C ARG A 84 1.87 -2.39 -13.43
N CYS A 85 1.85 -1.75 -12.25
CA CYS A 85 0.61 -1.31 -11.63
C CYS A 85 0.37 0.20 -11.79
N TRP A 86 1.09 0.84 -12.72
CA TRP A 86 0.99 2.29 -12.94
C TRP A 86 -0.46 2.72 -13.17
N SER A 87 -1.20 1.99 -14.01
CA SER A 87 -2.57 2.37 -14.36
C SER A 87 -3.63 1.61 -13.55
N THR A 88 -3.20 0.87 -12.52
CA THR A 88 -4.13 0.18 -11.64
C THR A 88 -4.82 1.17 -10.72
N TYR A 89 -6.15 1.14 -10.64
CA TYR A 89 -6.91 2.06 -9.81
C TYR A 89 -7.93 1.39 -8.91
N SER A 90 -7.74 0.10 -8.66
CA SER A 90 -8.54 -0.61 -7.67
C SER A 90 -7.73 -1.74 -7.08
N LEU A 91 -7.90 -1.98 -5.77
CA LEU A 91 -7.20 -3.07 -5.08
C LEU A 91 -7.74 -4.44 -5.46
N ARG A 92 -8.78 -4.49 -6.29
CA ARG A 92 -9.29 -5.75 -6.84
C ARG A 92 -8.72 -6.07 -8.22
N ALA A 93 -7.90 -5.19 -8.79
CA ALA A 93 -7.40 -5.38 -10.15
C ALA A 93 -6.60 -6.68 -10.26
N PRO A 94 -6.86 -7.50 -11.30
CA PRO A 94 -6.12 -8.77 -11.47
C PRO A 94 -4.61 -8.55 -11.63
N ARG A 95 -4.20 -7.46 -12.29
CA ARG A 95 -2.78 -7.15 -12.45
C ARG A 95 -2.11 -6.96 -11.10
N LEU A 96 -2.78 -6.24 -10.19
CA LEU A 96 -2.24 -6.00 -8.86
C LEU A 96 -2.07 -7.32 -8.11
N LYS A 97 -3.08 -8.18 -8.17
CA LYS A 97 -3.01 -9.48 -7.51
C LYS A 97 -1.82 -10.29 -8.05
N GLN A 98 -1.63 -10.28 -9.36
CA GLN A 98 -0.53 -11.00 -9.98
C GLN A 98 0.82 -10.49 -9.48
N VAL A 99 0.99 -9.17 -9.42
CA VAL A 99 2.24 -8.57 -8.97
C VAL A 99 2.46 -8.86 -7.48
N ILE A 100 1.41 -8.81 -6.67
CA ILE A 100 1.51 -9.13 -5.25
C ILE A 100 2.02 -10.57 -5.08
N GLU A 101 1.46 -11.51 -5.83
CA GLU A 101 1.86 -12.91 -5.72
C GLU A 101 3.32 -13.11 -6.15
N GLU A 102 3.77 -12.39 -7.17
CA GLU A 102 5.17 -12.45 -7.59
C GLU A 102 6.10 -11.88 -6.53
N LYS A 103 5.73 -10.74 -5.93
CA LYS A 103 6.56 -10.12 -4.88
C LYS A 103 6.63 -11.02 -3.65
N GLU A 104 5.52 -11.64 -3.30
CA GLU A 104 5.47 -12.54 -2.16
C GLU A 104 6.36 -13.75 -2.40
N LYS A 105 6.33 -14.30 -3.61
CA LYS A 105 7.16 -15.42 -3.97
C LYS A 105 8.65 -15.06 -3.89
N GLU A 106 9.02 -13.89 -4.40
CA GLU A 106 10.40 -13.42 -4.33
C GLU A 106 10.88 -13.31 -2.89
N LYS A 107 10.01 -12.81 -2.02
CA LYS A 107 10.34 -12.64 -0.61
C LYS A 107 10.61 -14.00 0.05
N VAL A 108 9.80 -15.00 -0.26
CA VAL A 108 9.96 -16.34 0.30
C VAL A 108 11.22 -17.02 -0.24
N GLU A 109 11.52 -16.83 -1.51
CA GLU A 109 12.67 -17.50 -2.15
C GLU A 109 14.01 -16.87 -1.76
N ARG A 110 14.02 -15.62 -1.30
CA ARG A 110 15.27 -14.98 -0.88
C ARG A 110 15.67 -15.46 0.51
N PRO A 111 16.94 -15.94 0.70
CA PRO A 111 17.45 -16.18 2.05
C PRO A 111 17.53 -14.83 2.74
N GLN A 112 17.23 -14.83 3.89
CA GLN A 112 17.25 -13.53 4.56
C GLN A 112 18.61 -13.18 5.06
N ASN A 113 18.54 -12.93 4.57
CA ASN A 113 19.29 -12.56 4.86
C ASN A 113 19.71 -12.04 5.57
N THR A 114 19.69 -12.55 5.60
CA THR A 114 19.88 -12.21 6.15
C THR A 114 20.06 -11.85 6.70
N GLU A 115 20.33 -11.98 6.91
CA GLU A 115 20.26 -11.77 7.48
C GLU A 115 20.36 -11.91 7.79
N TYR A 116 20.84 -12.57 7.65
CA TYR A 116 20.72 -13.03 7.95
C TYR A 116 21.09 -13.39 7.79
N ASN A 117 21.48 -13.77 7.85
CA ASN A 117 21.65 -14.46 7.80
C ASN A 117 22.12 -14.87 7.51
N ILE A 118 22.84 -15.15 7.73
CA ILE A 118 23.12 -15.81 7.66
C ILE A 118 23.30 -16.21 7.54
N LYS A 119 23.69 -16.53 7.63
CA LYS A 119 23.64 -17.18 7.65
C LYS A 119 23.57 -17.58 7.44
N ASP A 120 24.01 -17.84 7.39
CA ASP A 120 23.73 -18.45 7.32
C ASP A 120 23.96 -18.75 6.97
N SER A 121 24.54 -18.74 7.03
CA SER A 121 24.46 -19.25 6.95
C SER A 121 24.68 -19.59 6.62
N GLU A 122 25.17 -19.67 6.80
CA GLU A 122 25.11 -20.18 6.74
C GLU A 122 25.15 -20.54 6.44
N GLU A 123 25.59 -20.66 6.52
CA GLU A 123 25.44 -21.10 6.40
C GLU A 123 25.47 -21.29 6.01
N VAL A 124 25.99 -21.45 5.83
CA VAL A 124 25.78 -21.74 5.67
C VAL A 124 25.54 -21.88 5.53
#